data_da4424ba167321445feb7aa29ac834d8
#
_entry.id   da4424ba167321445feb7aa29ac834d8
#
_cell.length_a   1.000
_cell.length_b   1.000
_cell.length_c   1.000
_cell.angle_alpha   90.00
_cell.angle_beta   90.00
_cell.angle_gamma   90.00
#
_symmetry.space_group_name_H-M   'P 1'
#
loop_
_entity.id
_entity.type
_entity.pdbx_description
1 polymer ?
#
loop_
_entity_poly.entity_id
_entity_poly.type
_entity_poly.pdbx_seq_one_letter_code
_entity_poly.pdbx_strand_id
1 'polypeptide(L)'
;AKWGYTTQTVCDWDGDGRLDIVANSILGKVHWYRNIGTRRKPVLAAAQPIEVEWEGAQPTLDWGWMRPEGKALLTQWRTTPVTVDWNGDGLVDLVMLDQEGYLAFFERALRDGERVLLHPRRVFCDEKGEPLRFNRGRAGGSGRRKLCITDWDGDGRLDILINSRNAEWWRQTEAKDGRFFFANMGNLHIKNIEGHDVSPTVVDFNDDGVPDFI
;
A
#
# COMPACT_ATOMS: atom_id res chain seq x y z
N ALA A 1 -4.62 18.43 5.66
CA ALA A 1 -3.98 18.72 4.36
C ALA A 1 -4.86 19.67 3.56
N LYS A 2 -4.31 20.71 2.97
CA LYS A 2 -5.04 21.73 2.18
C LYS A 2 -5.67 21.19 0.89
N TRP A 3 -5.37 19.94 0.47
CA TRP A 3 -5.61 19.47 -0.89
C TRP A 3 -6.34 18.13 -1.02
N GLY A 4 -6.80 17.53 0.09
CA GLY A 4 -7.72 16.38 0.08
C GLY A 4 -7.25 15.10 -0.64
N TYR A 5 -5.96 14.87 -0.82
CA TYR A 5 -5.43 13.69 -1.50
C TYR A 5 -4.76 12.70 -0.55
N THR A 6 -5.22 12.68 0.69
CA THR A 6 -4.73 11.75 1.70
C THR A 6 -5.49 10.44 1.60
N THR A 7 -4.77 9.34 1.55
CA THR A 7 -5.30 8.00 1.68
C THR A 7 -4.77 7.39 2.95
N GLN A 8 -5.61 6.64 3.63
CA GLN A 8 -5.28 6.03 4.91
C GLN A 8 -5.60 4.54 4.87
N THR A 9 -4.89 3.80 5.68
CA THR A 9 -5.18 2.42 6.04
C THR A 9 -5.16 2.30 7.56
N VAL A 10 -5.93 1.37 8.08
CA VAL A 10 -6.11 1.16 9.53
C VAL A 10 -5.59 -0.22 9.89
N CYS A 11 -4.67 -0.29 10.83
CA CYS A 11 -4.06 -1.53 11.29
C CYS A 11 -3.51 -1.36 12.71
N ASP A 12 -3.16 -2.45 13.34
CA ASP A 12 -2.35 -2.46 14.55
C ASP A 12 -0.87 -2.41 14.15
N TRP A 13 -0.36 -1.18 13.96
CA TRP A 13 0.96 -0.96 13.38
C TRP A 13 2.11 -1.34 14.32
N ASP A 14 1.96 -1.13 15.61
CA ASP A 14 2.99 -1.46 16.61
C ASP A 14 2.71 -2.76 17.38
N GLY A 15 1.60 -3.45 17.10
CA GLY A 15 1.24 -4.74 17.70
C GLY A 15 0.80 -4.62 19.15
N ASP A 16 0.25 -3.49 19.54
CA ASP A 16 -0.23 -3.27 20.91
C ASP A 16 -1.72 -3.60 21.11
N GLY A 17 -2.40 -4.10 20.09
CA GLY A 17 -3.80 -4.50 20.08
C GLY A 17 -4.78 -3.36 19.80
N ARG A 18 -4.29 -2.15 19.50
CA ARG A 18 -5.09 -0.98 19.14
C ARG A 18 -4.94 -0.67 17.65
N LEU A 19 -6.02 -0.17 17.06
CA LEU A 19 -5.97 0.22 15.66
C LEU A 19 -5.39 1.62 15.52
N ASP A 20 -4.35 1.72 14.74
CA ASP A 20 -3.64 2.93 14.34
C ASP A 20 -4.08 3.38 12.95
N ILE A 21 -3.56 4.52 12.50
CA ILE A 21 -3.72 4.99 11.13
C ILE A 21 -2.35 5.15 10.48
N VAL A 22 -2.16 4.53 9.32
CA VAL A 22 -1.07 4.82 8.39
C VAL A 22 -1.63 5.61 7.22
N ALA A 23 -1.05 6.77 6.94
CA ALA A 23 -1.56 7.65 5.89
C ALA A 23 -0.43 8.32 5.11
N ASN A 24 -0.68 8.55 3.82
CA ASN A 24 0.20 9.37 3.03
C ASN A 24 -0.06 10.87 3.25
N SER A 25 0.90 11.68 2.89
CA SER A 25 0.68 13.10 2.59
C SER A 25 0.56 13.30 1.07
N ILE A 26 0.02 14.45 0.65
CA ILE A 26 0.01 14.83 -0.77
C ILE A 26 1.41 14.82 -1.40
N LEU A 27 2.45 14.97 -0.59
CA LEU A 27 3.84 15.06 -1.03
C LEU A 27 4.57 13.70 -1.05
N GLY A 28 3.86 12.59 -0.80
CA GLY A 28 4.43 11.25 -0.82
C GLY A 28 5.11 10.81 0.47
N LYS A 29 5.10 11.63 1.52
CA LYS A 29 5.51 11.21 2.86
C LYS A 29 4.45 10.29 3.44
N VAL A 30 4.86 9.23 4.11
CA VAL A 30 3.98 8.29 4.81
C VAL A 30 4.18 8.46 6.32
N HIS A 31 3.06 8.59 7.02
CA HIS A 31 3.05 8.85 8.46
C HIS A 31 2.22 7.81 9.19
N TRP A 32 2.62 7.52 10.39
CA TRP A 32 1.91 6.74 11.36
C TRP A 32 1.32 7.64 12.46
N TYR A 33 0.06 7.42 12.77
CA TYR A 33 -0.67 8.06 13.85
C TYR A 33 -1.04 6.99 14.86
N ARG A 34 -0.23 6.85 15.91
CA ARG A 34 -0.43 5.86 16.96
C ARG A 34 -1.70 6.14 17.75
N ASN A 35 -2.48 5.11 18.02
CA ASN A 35 -3.62 5.21 18.93
C ASN A 35 -3.17 5.01 20.38
N ILE A 36 -3.09 6.09 21.12
CA ILE A 36 -2.74 6.10 22.55
C ILE A 36 -3.99 6.00 23.46
N GLY A 37 -5.17 5.90 22.88
CA GLY A 37 -6.44 5.70 23.57
C GLY A 37 -6.80 4.22 23.71
N THR A 38 -8.04 3.89 23.39
CA THR A 38 -8.53 2.50 23.38
C THR A 38 -9.19 2.19 22.02
N ARG A 39 -9.47 0.91 21.77
CA ARG A 39 -10.18 0.50 20.55
C ARG A 39 -11.56 1.18 20.42
N ARG A 40 -12.27 1.42 21.53
CA ARG A 40 -13.61 2.05 21.53
C ARG A 40 -13.57 3.58 21.63
N LYS A 41 -12.49 4.14 22.13
CA LYS A 41 -12.26 5.58 22.26
C LYS A 41 -10.83 5.90 21.80
N PRO A 42 -10.59 5.89 20.48
CA PRO A 42 -9.26 6.15 19.95
C PRO A 42 -8.85 7.60 20.21
N VAL A 43 -7.59 7.77 20.56
CA VAL A 43 -6.90 9.06 20.68
C VAL A 43 -5.61 8.95 19.90
N LEU A 44 -5.49 9.70 18.83
CA LEU A 44 -4.30 9.64 17.98
C LEU A 44 -3.20 10.56 18.51
N ALA A 45 -2.01 10.03 18.61
CA ALA A 45 -0.81 10.81 18.88
C ALA A 45 -0.43 11.67 17.67
N ALA A 46 0.54 12.55 17.85
CA ALA A 46 1.11 13.31 16.73
C ALA A 46 1.68 12.37 15.66
N ALA A 47 1.58 12.81 14.39
CA ALA A 47 2.12 12.09 13.25
C ALA A 47 3.61 11.81 13.41
N GLN A 48 4.01 10.57 13.16
CA GLN A 48 5.41 10.16 13.08
C GLN A 48 5.71 9.70 11.65
N PRO A 49 6.87 10.05 11.08
CA PRO A 49 7.26 9.51 9.78
C PRO A 49 7.45 7.99 9.90
N ILE A 50 7.03 7.25 8.90
CA ILE A 50 7.43 5.86 8.76
C ILE A 50 8.85 5.84 8.20
N GLU A 51 9.73 5.09 8.86
CA GLU A 51 11.12 4.94 8.48
C GLU A 51 11.38 3.56 7.87
N VAL A 52 12.36 3.49 6.98
CA VAL A 52 12.78 2.28 6.28
C VAL A 52 14.25 2.03 6.54
N GLU A 53 14.64 0.80 6.79
CA GLU A 53 16.04 0.38 6.79
C GLU A 53 16.53 0.23 5.35
N TRP A 54 17.04 1.33 4.79
CA TRP A 54 17.52 1.38 3.43
C TRP A 54 18.80 0.58 3.24
N GLU A 55 18.84 -0.27 2.23
CA GLU A 55 20.08 -0.89 1.76
C GLU A 55 20.77 0.06 0.77
N GLY A 56 21.87 0.65 1.20
CA GLY A 56 22.59 1.66 0.41
C GLY A 56 21.98 3.06 0.50
N ALA A 57 22.11 3.83 -0.56
CA ALA A 57 21.60 5.19 -0.61
C ALA A 57 20.07 5.20 -0.71
N GLN A 58 19.45 6.06 0.10
CA GLN A 58 18.01 6.30 0.02
C GLN A 58 17.64 6.82 -1.38
N PRO A 59 16.52 6.35 -1.98
CA PRO A 59 16.10 6.80 -3.29
C PRO A 59 15.88 8.31 -3.35
N THR A 60 16.36 8.94 -4.42
CA THR A 60 16.15 10.36 -4.70
C THR A 60 14.98 10.56 -5.65
N LEU A 61 14.30 11.69 -5.52
CA LEU A 61 13.19 12.07 -6.37
C LEU A 61 13.65 13.08 -7.43
N ASP A 62 13.21 12.89 -8.67
CA ASP A 62 13.57 13.77 -9.79
C ASP A 62 12.96 15.17 -9.70
N TRP A 63 11.85 15.30 -8.97
CA TRP A 63 11.07 16.55 -8.92
C TRP A 63 11.52 17.55 -7.85
N GLY A 64 12.44 17.20 -6.98
CA GLY A 64 13.21 18.13 -6.17
C GLY A 64 12.49 18.94 -5.09
N TRP A 65 11.16 18.88 -4.98
CA TRP A 65 10.38 19.66 -4.01
C TRP A 65 10.53 19.14 -2.60
N MET A 66 10.68 17.83 -2.51
CA MET A 66 10.76 17.13 -1.24
C MET A 66 12.01 16.27 -1.23
N ARG A 67 12.64 16.26 -0.10
CA ARG A 67 13.73 15.34 0.18
C ARG A 67 13.33 14.50 1.38
N PRO A 68 13.69 13.22 1.41
CA PRO A 68 13.50 12.43 2.61
C PRO A 68 14.36 13.00 3.75
N GLU A 69 13.84 12.95 4.95
CA GLU A 69 14.52 13.34 6.17
C GLU A 69 14.95 12.07 6.91
N GLY A 70 16.25 11.92 7.17
CA GLY A 70 16.77 10.70 7.80
C GLY A 70 16.43 9.44 6.99
N LYS A 71 15.76 8.47 7.62
CA LYS A 71 15.31 7.22 7.00
C LYS A 71 13.85 7.27 6.53
N ALA A 72 13.19 8.43 6.58
CA ALA A 72 11.75 8.55 6.32
C ALA A 72 11.36 8.06 4.93
N LEU A 73 10.25 7.31 4.88
CA LEU A 73 9.68 6.80 3.64
C LEU A 73 9.10 7.94 2.80
N LEU A 74 9.65 8.10 1.62
CA LEU A 74 9.19 9.07 0.64
C LEU A 74 9.22 8.42 -0.74
N THR A 75 8.06 8.39 -1.42
CA THR A 75 7.91 7.81 -2.76
C THR A 75 7.31 8.81 -3.74
N GLN A 76 6.33 8.41 -4.54
CA GLN A 76 5.61 9.31 -5.42
C GLN A 76 4.61 10.16 -4.63
N TRP A 77 4.36 11.39 -5.05
CA TRP A 77 3.33 12.21 -4.46
C TRP A 77 1.93 11.60 -4.70
N ARG A 78 1.03 11.72 -3.72
CA ARG A 78 -0.31 11.09 -3.73
C ARG A 78 -0.30 9.55 -3.81
N THR A 79 0.76 8.91 -3.33
CA THR A 79 0.80 7.44 -3.24
C THR A 79 -0.22 6.90 -2.25
N THR A 80 -0.60 5.65 -2.39
CA THR A 80 -1.52 4.96 -1.47
C THR A 80 -0.77 3.89 -0.71
N PRO A 81 -0.55 4.05 0.60
CA PRO A 81 -0.06 2.96 1.43
C PRO A 81 -1.18 1.96 1.70
N VAL A 82 -0.89 0.68 1.60
CA VAL A 82 -1.78 -0.41 2.01
C VAL A 82 -1.03 -1.26 3.02
N THR A 83 -1.59 -1.38 4.22
CA THR A 83 -1.04 -2.23 5.28
C THR A 83 -1.70 -3.60 5.24
N VAL A 84 -0.92 -4.65 5.23
CA VAL A 84 -1.36 -6.03 5.13
C VAL A 84 -0.25 -6.95 5.64
N ASP A 85 -0.58 -8.02 6.32
CA ASP A 85 0.36 -9.13 6.56
C ASP A 85 0.42 -9.97 5.28
N TRP A 86 1.38 -9.62 4.39
CA TRP A 86 1.45 -10.24 3.07
C TRP A 86 2.05 -11.64 3.11
N ASN A 87 3.04 -11.85 3.94
CA ASN A 87 3.79 -13.11 4.01
C ASN A 87 3.24 -14.08 5.07
N GLY A 88 2.25 -13.67 5.87
CA GLY A 88 1.60 -14.49 6.89
C GLY A 88 2.45 -14.70 8.14
N ASP A 89 3.39 -13.80 8.44
CA ASP A 89 4.30 -13.91 9.59
C ASP A 89 3.75 -13.27 10.87
N GLY A 90 2.57 -12.65 10.80
CA GLY A 90 1.91 -11.96 11.90
C GLY A 90 2.36 -10.52 12.09
N LEU A 91 3.23 -10.00 11.24
CA LEU A 91 3.62 -8.60 11.23
C LEU A 91 2.90 -7.86 10.11
N VAL A 92 2.52 -6.63 10.38
CA VAL A 92 1.85 -5.80 9.36
C VAL A 92 2.90 -5.18 8.45
N ASP A 93 2.93 -5.64 7.20
CA ASP A 93 3.77 -5.11 6.13
C ASP A 93 3.17 -3.84 5.51
N LEU A 94 3.91 -3.26 4.56
CA LEU A 94 3.44 -2.14 3.74
C LEU A 94 3.62 -2.45 2.25
N VAL A 95 2.54 -2.34 1.49
CA VAL A 95 2.54 -2.47 0.04
C VAL A 95 2.12 -1.14 -0.57
N MET A 96 2.96 -0.58 -1.44
CA MET A 96 2.68 0.69 -2.12
C MET A 96 3.60 0.87 -3.33
N LEU A 97 3.34 1.88 -4.14
CA LEU A 97 4.24 2.22 -5.24
C LEU A 97 5.54 2.82 -4.71
N ASP A 98 6.68 2.34 -5.23
CA ASP A 98 7.98 2.97 -5.00
C ASP A 98 8.11 4.30 -5.77
N GLN A 99 9.26 4.96 -5.67
CA GLN A 99 9.53 6.25 -6.31
C GLN A 99 9.47 6.20 -7.84
N GLU A 100 9.63 5.03 -8.46
CA GLU A 100 9.58 4.84 -9.90
C GLU A 100 8.22 4.30 -10.39
N GLY A 101 7.28 4.09 -9.45
CA GLY A 101 5.92 3.63 -9.74
C GLY A 101 5.75 2.14 -9.90
N TYR A 102 6.72 1.35 -9.46
CA TYR A 102 6.57 -0.09 -9.30
C TYR A 102 5.84 -0.40 -8.01
N LEU A 103 5.01 -1.45 -8.02
CA LEU A 103 4.49 -2.00 -6.79
C LEU A 103 5.61 -2.65 -5.99
N ALA A 104 5.79 -2.22 -4.77
CA ALA A 104 6.89 -2.62 -3.90
C ALA A 104 6.38 -3.15 -2.57
N PHE A 105 7.07 -4.17 -2.09
CA PHE A 105 6.85 -4.82 -0.81
C PHE A 105 7.87 -4.31 0.20
N PHE A 106 7.38 -3.63 1.21
CA PHE A 106 8.14 -3.18 2.37
C PHE A 106 7.83 -4.15 3.51
N GLU A 107 8.65 -5.17 3.63
CA GLU A 107 8.49 -6.22 4.62
C GLU A 107 8.76 -5.69 6.04
N ARG A 108 7.90 -6.06 6.97
CA ARG A 108 8.10 -5.78 8.38
C ARG A 108 8.91 -6.92 9.00
N ALA A 109 9.87 -6.59 9.83
CA ALA A 109 10.68 -7.58 10.53
C ALA A 109 10.90 -7.17 11.99
N LEU A 110 11.23 -8.16 12.83
CA LEU A 110 11.72 -7.92 14.18
C LEU A 110 13.24 -7.96 14.16
N ARG A 111 13.89 -6.88 14.61
CA ARG A 111 15.32 -6.80 14.83
C ARG A 111 15.58 -6.28 16.24
N ASP A 112 16.25 -7.04 17.05
CA ASP A 112 16.55 -6.71 18.45
C ASP A 112 15.29 -6.33 19.28
N GLY A 113 14.14 -6.94 18.93
CA GLY A 113 12.85 -6.67 19.57
C GLY A 113 12.08 -5.47 19.02
N GLU A 114 12.68 -4.70 18.10
CA GLU A 114 12.06 -3.56 17.44
C GLU A 114 11.44 -3.97 16.10
N ARG A 115 10.26 -3.42 15.78
CA ARG A 115 9.62 -3.59 14.48
C ARG A 115 10.22 -2.60 13.48
N VAL A 116 10.94 -3.12 12.50
CA VAL A 116 11.56 -2.34 11.44
C VAL A 116 10.89 -2.62 10.10
N LEU A 117 10.89 -1.64 9.21
CA LEU A 117 10.46 -1.79 7.83
C LEU A 117 11.71 -1.93 6.95
N LEU A 118 11.83 -3.06 6.26
CA LEU A 118 13.01 -3.37 5.46
C LEU A 118 13.03 -2.59 4.14
N HIS A 119 14.19 -2.57 3.49
CA HIS A 119 14.35 -2.05 2.12
C HIS A 119 13.32 -2.69 1.17
N PRO A 120 12.59 -1.88 0.38
CA PRO A 120 11.54 -2.41 -0.47
C PRO A 120 12.05 -3.32 -1.58
N ARG A 121 11.27 -4.36 -1.88
CA ARG A 121 11.54 -5.30 -2.95
C ARG A 121 10.42 -5.28 -3.99
N ARG A 122 10.77 -5.35 -5.28
CA ARG A 122 9.81 -5.46 -6.40
C ARG A 122 9.50 -6.92 -6.67
N VAL A 123 8.73 -7.53 -5.78
CA VAL A 123 8.41 -8.97 -5.79
C VAL A 123 7.11 -9.30 -6.52
N PHE A 124 6.29 -8.30 -6.81
CA PHE A 124 5.02 -8.45 -7.51
C PHE A 124 5.26 -8.39 -9.01
N CYS A 125 4.90 -9.43 -9.74
CA CYS A 125 5.26 -9.60 -11.14
C CYS A 125 4.03 -9.95 -12.00
N ASP A 126 4.10 -9.63 -13.27
CA ASP A 126 3.17 -10.16 -14.25
C ASP A 126 3.48 -11.64 -14.60
N GLU A 127 2.67 -12.25 -15.46
CA GLU A 127 2.83 -13.64 -15.91
C GLU A 127 4.14 -13.90 -16.64
N LYS A 128 4.83 -12.87 -17.12
CA LYS A 128 6.14 -12.96 -17.78
C LYS A 128 7.30 -12.82 -16.80
N GLY A 129 6.99 -12.52 -15.55
CA GLY A 129 7.97 -12.27 -14.50
C GLY A 129 8.50 -10.84 -14.45
N GLU A 130 7.91 -9.91 -15.20
CA GLU A 130 8.28 -8.50 -15.12
C GLU A 130 7.62 -7.84 -13.91
N PRO A 131 8.36 -7.02 -13.14
CA PRO A 131 7.79 -6.32 -11.99
C PRO A 131 6.61 -5.42 -12.38
N LEU A 132 5.52 -5.49 -11.63
CA LEU A 132 4.33 -4.69 -11.85
C LEU A 132 4.63 -3.20 -11.68
N ARG A 133 4.41 -2.42 -12.72
CA ARG A 133 4.60 -0.97 -12.73
C ARG A 133 3.30 -0.27 -13.08
N PHE A 134 2.60 0.22 -12.07
CA PHE A 134 1.28 0.83 -12.23
C PHE A 134 1.33 2.32 -12.55
N ASN A 135 2.45 2.97 -12.31
CA ASN A 135 2.63 4.37 -12.67
C ASN A 135 3.94 4.58 -13.43
N ARG A 136 3.85 4.68 -14.73
CA ARG A 136 4.99 4.97 -15.61
C ARG A 136 5.24 6.46 -15.63
N GLY A 137 6.20 6.92 -14.87
CA GLY A 137 6.61 8.31 -14.81
C GLY A 137 8.08 8.41 -14.39
N ARG A 138 8.55 9.66 -14.22
CA ARG A 138 9.85 9.89 -13.55
C ARG A 138 9.75 9.52 -12.09
N ALA A 139 10.89 9.20 -11.49
CA ALA A 139 10.99 9.01 -10.05
C ALA A 139 10.39 10.20 -9.28
N GLY A 140 9.51 9.91 -8.33
CA GLY A 140 8.76 10.94 -7.62
C GLY A 140 7.61 11.58 -8.39
N GLY A 141 7.18 10.99 -9.50
CA GLY A 141 5.96 11.40 -10.21
C GLY A 141 4.69 11.16 -9.42
N SER A 142 3.52 11.45 -10.02
CA SER A 142 2.23 11.30 -9.35
C SER A 142 1.82 9.83 -9.22
N GLY A 143 1.76 9.34 -7.99
CA GLY A 143 1.31 7.99 -7.64
C GLY A 143 -0.21 7.87 -7.45
N ARG A 144 -1.01 8.46 -8.32
CA ARG A 144 -2.49 8.50 -8.22
C ARG A 144 -3.18 7.14 -8.36
N ARG A 145 -2.45 6.07 -8.32
CA ARG A 145 -3.02 4.72 -8.27
C ARG A 145 -3.47 4.42 -6.85
N LYS A 146 -4.74 4.10 -6.73
CA LYS A 146 -5.36 3.66 -5.48
C LYS A 146 -5.42 2.14 -5.53
N LEU A 147 -4.98 1.52 -4.47
CA LEU A 147 -4.86 0.07 -4.37
C LEU A 147 -5.81 -0.42 -3.30
N CYS A 148 -6.45 -1.56 -3.55
CA CYS A 148 -7.05 -2.41 -2.54
C CYS A 148 -6.43 -3.79 -2.68
N ILE A 149 -6.06 -4.39 -1.57
CA ILE A 149 -5.49 -5.74 -1.51
C ILE A 149 -6.46 -6.61 -0.73
N THR A 150 -6.93 -7.67 -1.33
CA THR A 150 -7.93 -8.58 -0.77
C THR A 150 -7.90 -9.90 -1.52
N ASP A 151 -8.37 -10.98 -0.91
CA ASP A 151 -8.72 -12.21 -1.60
C ASP A 151 -10.09 -11.96 -2.27
N TRP A 152 -10.04 -11.60 -3.56
CA TRP A 152 -11.26 -11.19 -4.28
C TRP A 152 -12.11 -12.37 -4.75
N ASP A 153 -11.48 -13.47 -5.15
CA ASP A 153 -12.19 -14.65 -5.67
C ASP A 153 -12.30 -15.81 -4.67
N GLY A 154 -11.84 -15.62 -3.42
CA GLY A 154 -11.96 -16.59 -2.34
C GLY A 154 -11.02 -17.78 -2.48
N ASP A 155 -9.91 -17.64 -3.23
CA ASP A 155 -8.96 -18.74 -3.45
C ASP A 155 -7.87 -18.83 -2.38
N GLY A 156 -7.90 -17.96 -1.38
CA GLY A 156 -6.96 -17.90 -0.26
C GLY A 156 -5.68 -17.09 -0.57
N ARG A 157 -5.57 -16.45 -1.73
CA ARG A 157 -4.48 -15.59 -2.13
C ARG A 157 -4.93 -14.14 -2.20
N LEU A 158 -4.01 -13.23 -1.92
CA LEU A 158 -4.28 -11.80 -1.98
C LEU A 158 -4.17 -11.28 -3.41
N ASP A 159 -5.25 -10.72 -3.91
CA ASP A 159 -5.35 -10.04 -5.20
C ASP A 159 -5.14 -8.54 -5.06
N ILE A 160 -4.99 -7.87 -6.19
CA ILE A 160 -4.84 -6.42 -6.27
C ILE A 160 -5.96 -5.84 -7.13
N LEU A 161 -6.76 -4.96 -6.53
CA LEU A 161 -7.69 -4.11 -7.24
C LEU A 161 -7.10 -2.71 -7.37
N ILE A 162 -7.13 -2.15 -8.58
CA ILE A 162 -6.54 -0.84 -8.85
C ILE A 162 -7.62 0.09 -9.39
N ASN A 163 -7.64 1.33 -8.92
CA ASN A 163 -8.44 2.35 -9.55
C ASN A 163 -7.96 2.55 -10.99
N SER A 164 -8.83 2.21 -11.89
CA SER A 164 -8.82 2.58 -13.29
C SER A 164 -10.22 3.13 -13.58
N ARG A 165 -10.58 3.29 -14.80
CA ARG A 165 -11.96 3.72 -15.13
C ARG A 165 -13.04 2.78 -14.60
N ASN A 166 -12.70 1.49 -14.38
CA ASN A 166 -13.66 0.44 -14.05
C ASN A 166 -13.15 -0.54 -12.98
N ALA A 167 -12.22 -0.16 -12.15
CA ALA A 167 -11.56 -1.03 -11.18
C ALA A 167 -10.92 -2.28 -11.83
N GLU A 168 -9.65 -2.20 -12.12
CA GLU A 168 -8.90 -3.28 -12.76
C GLU A 168 -8.47 -4.33 -11.74
N TRP A 169 -8.73 -5.61 -12.03
CA TRP A 169 -8.39 -6.73 -11.16
C TRP A 169 -7.13 -7.44 -11.66
N TRP A 170 -6.19 -7.59 -10.75
CA TRP A 170 -4.96 -8.37 -10.90
C TRP A 170 -5.03 -9.56 -9.95
N ARG A 171 -5.30 -10.74 -10.50
CA ARG A 171 -5.44 -11.99 -9.75
C ARG A 171 -4.06 -12.59 -9.47
N GLN A 172 -3.78 -12.96 -8.22
CA GLN A 172 -2.56 -13.71 -7.89
C GLN A 172 -2.69 -15.15 -8.39
N THR A 173 -1.78 -15.57 -9.27
CA THR A 173 -1.79 -16.91 -9.87
C THR A 173 -0.79 -17.86 -9.24
N GLU A 174 0.36 -17.36 -8.81
CA GLU A 174 1.46 -18.16 -8.26
C GLU A 174 2.25 -17.35 -7.23
N ALA A 175 2.84 -18.06 -6.26
CA ALA A 175 3.92 -17.55 -5.39
C ALA A 175 5.10 -18.52 -5.49
N LYS A 176 6.26 -18.02 -5.90
CA LYS A 176 7.45 -18.84 -6.13
C LYS A 176 8.73 -18.03 -5.95
N ASP A 177 9.70 -18.62 -5.26
CA ASP A 177 11.04 -18.04 -5.05
C ASP A 177 10.98 -16.60 -4.46
N GLY A 178 10.03 -16.35 -3.54
CA GLY A 178 9.82 -15.05 -2.90
C GLY A 178 9.21 -13.99 -3.81
N ARG A 179 8.65 -14.40 -4.97
CA ARG A 179 7.94 -13.54 -5.92
C ARG A 179 6.48 -13.98 -6.03
N PHE A 180 5.60 -13.03 -6.33
CA PHE A 180 4.17 -13.22 -6.49
C PHE A 180 3.76 -12.84 -7.91
N PHE A 181 3.09 -13.75 -8.61
CA PHE A 181 2.74 -13.57 -10.02
C PHE A 181 1.26 -13.30 -10.18
N PHE A 182 0.93 -12.36 -11.05
CA PHE A 182 -0.43 -11.87 -11.25
C PHE A 182 -0.83 -11.88 -12.71
N ALA A 183 -2.04 -12.35 -12.98
CA ALA A 183 -2.72 -12.20 -14.25
C ALA A 183 -3.64 -10.97 -14.22
N ASN A 184 -3.61 -10.17 -15.26
CA ASN A 184 -4.56 -9.07 -15.42
C ASN A 184 -5.90 -9.62 -15.93
N MET A 185 -6.92 -9.63 -15.09
CA MET A 185 -8.25 -10.11 -15.40
C MET A 185 -9.14 -9.05 -16.07
N GLY A 186 -8.60 -7.84 -16.26
CA GLY A 186 -9.33 -6.71 -16.84
C GLY A 186 -10.18 -5.96 -15.83
N ASN A 187 -11.17 -5.24 -16.34
CA ASN A 187 -12.02 -4.39 -15.52
C ASN A 187 -13.14 -5.19 -14.86
N LEU A 188 -13.43 -4.89 -13.60
CA LEU A 188 -14.55 -5.50 -12.86
C LEU A 188 -15.92 -5.06 -13.38
N HIS A 189 -16.01 -3.92 -14.06
CA HIS A 189 -17.25 -3.38 -14.56
C HIS A 189 -17.12 -2.83 -15.99
N ILE A 190 -18.20 -2.93 -16.78
CA ILE A 190 -18.23 -2.49 -18.18
C ILE A 190 -18.49 -0.99 -18.35
N LYS A 191 -19.06 -0.32 -17.35
CA LYS A 191 -19.29 1.12 -17.35
C LYS A 191 -18.26 1.82 -16.46
N ASN A 192 -17.96 3.07 -16.76
CA ASN A 192 -17.13 3.86 -15.87
C ASN A 192 -17.81 4.03 -14.52
N ILE A 193 -17.19 3.53 -13.46
CA ILE A 193 -17.68 3.61 -12.08
C ILE A 193 -16.95 4.68 -11.28
N GLU A 194 -15.94 5.33 -11.86
CA GLU A 194 -15.06 6.19 -11.10
C GLU A 194 -14.58 7.45 -11.84
N GLY A 195 -14.23 8.48 -11.06
CA GLY A 195 -13.34 9.56 -11.44
C GLY A 195 -11.91 9.26 -10.96
N HIS A 196 -10.98 10.13 -11.27
CA HIS A 196 -9.55 9.87 -11.02
C HIS A 196 -9.12 9.82 -9.54
N ASP A 197 -9.99 10.08 -8.61
CA ASP A 197 -9.66 10.15 -7.16
C ASP A 197 -10.38 9.10 -6.30
N VAL A 198 -11.05 8.13 -6.92
CA VAL A 198 -11.76 7.04 -6.21
C VAL A 198 -10.76 6.03 -5.64
N SER A 199 -10.99 5.56 -4.43
CA SER A 199 -10.22 4.47 -3.82
C SER A 199 -11.09 3.24 -3.73
N PRO A 200 -10.74 2.13 -4.39
CA PRO A 200 -11.49 0.89 -4.26
C PRO A 200 -11.42 0.38 -2.82
N THR A 201 -12.55 -0.06 -2.30
CA THR A 201 -12.64 -0.71 -0.99
C THR A 201 -13.49 -1.95 -1.13
N VAL A 202 -13.09 -3.02 -0.49
CA VAL A 202 -13.80 -4.31 -0.50
C VAL A 202 -14.21 -4.67 0.91
N VAL A 203 -15.46 -5.04 1.05
CA VAL A 203 -16.07 -5.52 2.30
C VAL A 203 -17.32 -6.35 1.93
N ASP A 204 -17.64 -7.34 2.72
CA ASP A 204 -18.96 -7.97 2.67
C ASP A 204 -19.94 -7.02 3.37
N PHE A 205 -20.61 -6.17 2.57
CA PHE A 205 -21.45 -5.09 3.07
C PHE A 205 -22.84 -5.57 3.48
N ASN A 206 -23.30 -6.67 2.89
CA ASN A 206 -24.64 -7.22 3.11
C ASN A 206 -24.64 -8.52 3.92
N ASP A 207 -23.46 -8.97 4.40
CA ASP A 207 -23.25 -10.21 5.17
C ASP A 207 -23.69 -11.48 4.40
N ASP A 208 -23.52 -11.52 3.07
CA ASP A 208 -23.85 -12.71 2.26
C ASP A 208 -22.68 -13.67 2.01
N GLY A 209 -21.49 -13.32 2.53
CA GLY A 209 -20.28 -14.09 2.38
C GLY A 209 -19.53 -13.84 1.07
N VAL A 210 -19.99 -12.89 0.25
CA VAL A 210 -19.35 -12.48 -1.00
C VAL A 210 -18.77 -11.07 -0.83
N PRO A 211 -17.54 -10.82 -1.26
CA PRO A 211 -16.96 -9.47 -1.15
C PRO A 211 -17.68 -8.49 -2.10
N ASP A 212 -18.15 -7.39 -1.53
CA ASP A 212 -18.71 -6.26 -2.26
C ASP A 212 -17.61 -5.24 -2.59
N PHE A 213 -17.79 -4.53 -3.71
CA PHE A 213 -16.93 -3.44 -4.12
C PHE A 213 -17.62 -2.09 -3.86
N ILE A 214 -16.98 -1.22 -3.05
CA ILE A 214 -17.48 0.10 -2.67
C ILE A 214 -16.56 1.21 -3.18
#